data_17b8f7926cd2eaa8f391d7b5111c0e62
#
_entry.id   17b8f7926cd2eaa8f391d7b5111c0e62
#
_cell.length_a   1.000
_cell.length_b   1.000
_cell.length_c   1.000
_cell.angle_alpha   90.00
_cell.angle_beta   90.00
_cell.angle_gamma   90.00
#
_symmetry.space_group_name_H-M   'P 1'
#
loop_
_entity.id
_entity.type
_entity.pdbx_description
1 polymer ?
#
loop_
_entity_poly.entity_id
_entity_poly.type
_entity_poly.pdbx_seq_one_letter_code
_entity_poly.pdbx_strand_id
1 'polypeptide(L)'
;MDEVGGYLEHTDRVLAAALAVFPDDGERVPASGLGGQWPQPSPPEGASALAGATEGAAAGYEKAGARIAALTAAIDESAATAVEDGHHARTAAAGIRETARTRAAGITPGTDTPAGMVLLVSSMDERLGAMQQHIAAVREQMRAHAERIRQQAVELAAVRPNS
;
A
#
# COMPACT_ATOMS: atom_id res chain seq x y z
N MET A 1 36.95 -20.05 10.38
CA MET A 1 36.45 -19.07 9.37
C MET A 1 35.04 -19.37 8.86
N ASP A 2 34.60 -20.63 8.92
CA ASP A 2 33.26 -21.02 8.44
C ASP A 2 32.06 -20.48 9.26
N GLU A 3 32.22 -20.34 10.58
CA GLU A 3 31.11 -19.92 11.46
C GLU A 3 30.67 -18.47 11.23
N VAL A 4 31.59 -17.55 11.04
CA VAL A 4 31.29 -16.13 10.76
C VAL A 4 30.61 -16.00 9.39
N GLY A 5 31.13 -16.69 8.38
CA GLY A 5 30.55 -16.74 7.05
C GLY A 5 29.12 -17.28 7.07
N GLY A 6 28.91 -18.40 7.77
CA GLY A 6 27.58 -19.02 7.92
C GLY A 6 26.57 -18.10 8.65
N TYR A 7 27.01 -17.39 9.69
CA TYR A 7 26.16 -16.43 10.40
C TYR A 7 25.75 -15.25 9.50
N LEU A 8 26.69 -14.66 8.76
CA LEU A 8 26.43 -13.55 7.85
C LEU A 8 25.50 -13.97 6.71
N GLU A 9 25.71 -15.16 6.12
CA GLU A 9 24.84 -15.70 5.08
C GLU A 9 23.42 -15.93 5.60
N HIS A 10 23.29 -16.47 6.82
CA HIS A 10 22.00 -16.65 7.46
C HIS A 10 21.28 -15.30 7.67
N THR A 11 21.99 -14.32 8.22
CA THR A 11 21.43 -12.98 8.45
C THR A 11 21.00 -12.32 7.14
N ASP A 12 21.81 -12.37 6.08
CA ASP A 12 21.43 -11.82 4.77
C ASP A 12 20.23 -12.54 4.17
N ARG A 13 20.12 -13.86 4.36
CA ARG A 13 18.95 -14.64 3.91
C ARG A 13 17.67 -14.23 4.64
N VAL A 14 17.74 -13.97 5.95
CA VAL A 14 16.59 -13.49 6.74
C VAL A 14 16.18 -12.09 6.27
N LEU A 15 17.14 -11.20 6.06
CA LEU A 15 16.87 -9.85 5.55
C LEU A 15 16.31 -9.87 4.11
N ALA A 16 16.77 -10.80 3.27
CA ALA A 16 16.24 -11.01 1.92
C ALA A 16 14.79 -11.52 1.95
N ALA A 17 14.49 -12.47 2.83
CA ALA A 17 13.13 -12.97 3.02
C ALA A 17 12.19 -11.87 3.55
N ALA A 18 12.67 -11.02 4.46
CA ALA A 18 11.95 -9.86 4.94
C ALA A 18 11.65 -8.85 3.82
N LEU A 19 12.61 -8.61 2.92
CA LEU A 19 12.43 -7.74 1.76
C LEU A 19 11.37 -8.29 0.79
N ALA A 20 11.26 -9.62 0.63
CA ALA A 20 10.28 -10.27 -0.24
C ALA A 20 8.82 -10.14 0.26
N VAL A 21 8.59 -9.64 1.48
CA VAL A 21 7.24 -9.32 1.98
C VAL A 21 6.65 -8.08 1.28
N PHE A 22 7.51 -7.21 0.74
CA PHE A 22 7.08 -6.02 0.03
C PHE A 22 6.83 -6.33 -1.46
N PRO A 23 5.78 -5.74 -2.09
CA PRO A 23 5.45 -6.01 -3.48
C PRO A 23 6.57 -5.60 -4.43
N ASP A 24 6.74 -6.33 -5.52
CA ASP A 24 7.65 -5.99 -6.60
C ASP A 24 7.09 -4.85 -7.47
N ASP A 25 7.97 -4.07 -8.11
CA ASP A 25 7.63 -2.89 -8.93
C ASP A 25 6.78 -3.20 -10.18
N GLY A 26 6.42 -4.47 -10.42
CA GLY A 26 5.80 -4.94 -11.67
C GLY A 26 4.27 -5.00 -11.68
N GLU A 27 3.58 -4.95 -10.55
CA GLU A 27 2.14 -5.23 -10.52
C GLU A 27 1.31 -3.98 -10.21
N ARG A 28 1.25 -3.07 -11.18
CA ARG A 28 0.19 -2.06 -11.20
C ARG A 28 -1.08 -2.72 -11.73
N VAL A 29 -2.01 -3.08 -10.86
CA VAL A 29 -3.39 -3.37 -11.26
C VAL A 29 -4.08 -2.03 -11.51
N PRO A 30 -4.45 -1.69 -12.76
CA PRO A 30 -5.20 -0.47 -13.01
C PRO A 30 -6.60 -0.65 -12.41
N ALA A 31 -6.97 0.20 -11.47
CA ALA A 31 -8.33 0.27 -10.90
C ALA A 31 -9.37 0.80 -11.91
N SER A 32 -8.98 0.99 -13.16
CA SER A 32 -9.79 1.56 -14.24
C SER A 32 -10.78 0.54 -14.80
N GLY A 33 -11.92 0.35 -14.16
CA GLY A 33 -12.96 -0.54 -14.68
C GLY A 33 -14.37 -0.27 -14.18
N LEU A 34 -14.57 0.63 -13.23
CA LEU A 34 -15.90 0.86 -12.64
C LEU A 34 -16.65 2.10 -13.16
N GLY A 35 -16.08 2.84 -14.10
CA GLY A 35 -16.69 4.00 -14.74
C GLY A 35 -17.65 3.62 -15.86
N GLY A 36 -18.74 2.95 -15.55
CA GLY A 36 -19.86 2.76 -16.49
C GLY A 36 -20.57 4.09 -16.73
N GLN A 37 -20.65 4.52 -18.00
CA GLN A 37 -21.49 5.63 -18.41
C GLN A 37 -22.97 5.27 -18.14
N TRP A 38 -23.60 6.03 -17.24
CA TRP A 38 -25.01 5.84 -16.94
C TRP A 38 -25.87 6.47 -18.05
N PRO A 39 -26.91 5.76 -18.58
CA PRO A 39 -27.82 6.34 -19.55
C PRO A 39 -28.62 7.48 -18.91
N GLN A 40 -28.59 8.65 -19.51
CA GLN A 40 -29.48 9.77 -19.14
C GLN A 40 -30.86 9.49 -19.65
N PRO A 41 -31.92 9.47 -18.81
CA PRO A 41 -33.31 9.37 -19.27
C PRO A 41 -33.70 10.66 -20.00
N SER A 42 -34.30 10.54 -21.19
CA SER A 42 -34.88 11.66 -21.92
C SER A 42 -36.13 12.20 -21.16
N PRO A 43 -36.30 13.51 -21.01
CA PRO A 43 -37.48 14.06 -20.33
C PRO A 43 -38.76 13.77 -21.11
N PRO A 44 -39.85 13.34 -20.44
CA PRO A 44 -41.15 13.18 -21.11
C PRO A 44 -41.79 14.53 -21.40
N GLU A 45 -42.31 14.70 -22.61
CA GLU A 45 -43.09 15.87 -22.98
C GLU A 45 -44.57 15.74 -22.45
N GLY A 46 -44.97 16.58 -21.52
CA GLY A 46 -46.35 16.76 -21.10
C GLY A 46 -46.58 16.99 -19.61
N ALA A 47 -47.47 17.95 -19.29
CA ALA A 47 -48.08 18.33 -18.01
C ALA A 47 -47.13 18.76 -16.87
N SER A 48 -47.34 19.98 -16.38
CA SER A 48 -46.45 20.75 -15.46
C SER A 48 -46.13 20.08 -14.11
N ALA A 49 -47.01 19.22 -13.57
CA ALA A 49 -46.75 18.51 -12.32
C ALA A 49 -45.83 17.28 -12.55
N LEU A 50 -45.95 16.61 -13.69
CA LEU A 50 -45.08 15.48 -14.08
C LEU A 50 -43.69 16.01 -14.49
N ALA A 51 -43.63 17.18 -15.15
CA ALA A 51 -42.37 17.84 -15.50
C ALA A 51 -41.54 18.21 -14.26
N GLY A 52 -42.15 18.79 -13.22
CA GLY A 52 -41.48 19.11 -11.97
C GLY A 52 -41.00 17.88 -11.22
N ALA A 53 -41.72 16.77 -11.23
CA ALA A 53 -41.30 15.51 -10.62
C ALA A 53 -40.14 14.86 -11.39
N THR A 54 -40.14 14.94 -12.72
CA THR A 54 -39.02 14.44 -13.58
C THR A 54 -37.80 15.30 -13.50
N GLU A 55 -37.89 16.63 -13.40
CA GLU A 55 -36.77 17.52 -13.16
C GLU A 55 -36.12 17.24 -11.80
N GLY A 56 -36.93 17.05 -10.74
CA GLY A 56 -36.43 16.67 -9.43
C GLY A 56 -35.73 15.31 -9.42
N ALA A 57 -36.25 14.34 -10.13
CA ALA A 57 -35.63 13.02 -10.30
C ALA A 57 -34.31 13.11 -11.09
N ALA A 58 -34.32 13.87 -12.21
CA ALA A 58 -33.12 14.08 -13.02
C ALA A 58 -31.98 14.74 -12.22
N ALA A 59 -32.30 15.81 -11.46
CA ALA A 59 -31.34 16.46 -10.57
C ALA A 59 -30.82 15.50 -9.47
N GLY A 60 -31.69 14.64 -8.95
CA GLY A 60 -31.30 13.57 -8.00
C GLY A 60 -30.32 12.58 -8.61
N TYR A 61 -30.54 12.13 -9.83
CA TYR A 61 -29.65 11.23 -10.56
C TYR A 61 -28.31 11.87 -10.90
N GLU A 62 -28.29 13.12 -11.34
CA GLU A 62 -27.04 13.87 -11.59
C GLU A 62 -26.20 14.00 -10.33
N LYS A 63 -26.85 14.36 -9.21
CA LYS A 63 -26.17 14.46 -7.91
C LYS A 63 -25.61 13.12 -7.43
N ALA A 64 -26.37 12.03 -7.60
CA ALA A 64 -25.92 10.69 -7.26
C ALA A 64 -24.76 10.25 -8.17
N GLY A 65 -24.84 10.52 -9.47
CA GLY A 65 -23.78 10.26 -10.43
C GLY A 65 -22.50 11.00 -10.11
N ALA A 66 -22.57 12.30 -9.80
CA ALA A 66 -21.42 13.09 -9.38
C ALA A 66 -20.78 12.57 -8.08
N ARG A 67 -21.60 12.13 -7.12
CA ARG A 67 -21.10 11.56 -5.85
C ARG A 67 -20.42 10.21 -6.07
N ILE A 68 -20.97 9.35 -6.93
CA ILE A 68 -20.34 8.07 -7.31
C ILE A 68 -19.00 8.33 -7.97
N ALA A 69 -18.92 9.25 -8.92
CA ALA A 69 -17.66 9.60 -9.60
C ALA A 69 -16.61 10.11 -8.61
N ALA A 70 -17.00 10.99 -7.67
CA ALA A 70 -16.10 11.51 -6.65
C ALA A 70 -15.57 10.42 -5.70
N LEU A 71 -16.45 9.49 -5.26
CA LEU A 71 -16.05 8.39 -4.38
C LEU A 71 -15.14 7.38 -5.13
N THR A 72 -15.42 7.10 -6.40
CA THR A 72 -14.55 6.25 -7.21
C THR A 72 -13.16 6.87 -7.35
N ALA A 73 -13.08 8.16 -7.67
CA ALA A 73 -11.80 8.86 -7.76
C ALA A 73 -11.03 8.86 -6.43
N ALA A 74 -11.73 9.01 -5.30
CA ALA A 74 -11.11 8.96 -3.97
C ALA A 74 -10.58 7.56 -3.62
N ILE A 75 -11.25 6.49 -4.05
CA ILE A 75 -10.78 5.10 -3.91
C ILE A 75 -9.52 4.89 -4.74
N ASP A 76 -9.53 5.34 -6.01
CA ASP A 76 -8.39 5.21 -6.92
C ASP A 76 -7.16 5.97 -6.39
N GLU A 77 -7.34 7.18 -5.85
CA GLU A 77 -6.29 7.98 -5.21
C GLU A 77 -5.74 7.27 -3.96
N SER A 78 -6.62 6.73 -3.11
CA SER A 78 -6.22 5.99 -1.91
C SER A 78 -5.43 4.72 -2.26
N ALA A 79 -5.82 4.02 -3.32
CA ALA A 79 -5.11 2.84 -3.82
C ALA A 79 -3.74 3.21 -4.41
N ALA A 80 -3.66 4.29 -5.20
CA ALA A 80 -2.41 4.78 -5.76
C ALA A 80 -1.42 5.17 -4.66
N THR A 81 -1.89 5.89 -3.63
CA THR A 81 -1.06 6.25 -2.46
C THR A 81 -0.55 5.01 -1.73
N ALA A 82 -1.39 3.99 -1.53
CA ALA A 82 -0.97 2.74 -0.88
C ALA A 82 0.12 2.00 -1.68
N VAL A 83 0.05 2.01 -3.01
CA VAL A 83 1.07 1.43 -3.89
C VAL A 83 2.39 2.21 -3.77
N GLU A 84 2.35 3.53 -3.80
CA GLU A 84 3.53 4.38 -3.66
C GLU A 84 4.22 4.17 -2.29
N ASP A 85 3.44 4.13 -1.22
CA ASP A 85 3.94 3.83 0.13
C ASP A 85 4.58 2.43 0.19
N GLY A 86 4.01 1.44 -0.51
CA GLY A 86 4.59 0.11 -0.66
C GLY A 86 5.97 0.12 -1.32
N HIS A 87 6.14 0.90 -2.39
CA HIS A 87 7.44 1.06 -3.07
C HIS A 87 8.47 1.76 -2.17
N HIS A 88 8.07 2.80 -1.47
CA HIS A 88 8.94 3.48 -0.50
C HIS A 88 9.36 2.52 0.62
N ALA A 89 8.44 1.72 1.15
CA ALA A 89 8.72 0.73 2.17
C ALA A 89 9.73 -0.33 1.69
N ARG A 90 9.59 -0.83 0.45
CA ARG A 90 10.55 -1.75 -0.16
C ARG A 90 11.93 -1.13 -0.31
N THR A 91 12.01 0.11 -0.77
CA THR A 91 13.27 0.84 -0.91
C THR A 91 13.98 1.02 0.43
N ALA A 92 13.23 1.38 1.48
CA ALA A 92 13.76 1.50 2.83
C ALA A 92 14.28 0.16 3.38
N ALA A 93 13.54 -0.94 3.17
CA ALA A 93 13.95 -2.29 3.55
C ALA A 93 15.23 -2.74 2.80
N ALA A 94 15.35 -2.44 1.50
CA ALA A 94 16.56 -2.68 0.74
C ALA A 94 17.76 -1.90 1.29
N GLY A 95 17.57 -0.65 1.71
CA GLY A 95 18.59 0.17 2.38
C GLY A 95 19.06 -0.41 3.71
N ILE A 96 18.16 -0.98 4.53
CA ILE A 96 18.52 -1.67 5.78
C ILE A 96 19.41 -2.88 5.47
N ARG A 97 19.06 -3.70 4.48
CA ARG A 97 19.84 -4.86 4.06
C ARG A 97 21.22 -4.46 3.53
N GLU A 98 21.30 -3.44 2.69
CA GLU A 98 22.59 -2.95 2.16
C GLU A 98 23.49 -2.39 3.25
N THR A 99 22.90 -1.67 4.20
CA THR A 99 23.65 -1.19 5.38
C THR A 99 24.20 -2.36 6.21
N ALA A 100 23.42 -3.45 6.37
CA ALA A 100 23.89 -4.65 7.06
C ALA A 100 25.09 -5.27 6.35
N ARG A 101 25.03 -5.41 5.03
CA ARG A 101 26.15 -5.94 4.22
C ARG A 101 27.42 -5.11 4.32
N THR A 102 27.27 -3.79 4.15
CA THR A 102 28.41 -2.86 4.24
C THR A 102 29.05 -2.90 5.61
N ARG A 103 28.24 -2.92 6.67
CA ARG A 103 28.75 -3.04 8.05
C ARG A 103 29.43 -4.38 8.31
N ALA A 104 28.82 -5.48 7.86
CA ALA A 104 29.41 -6.81 7.96
C ALA A 104 30.81 -6.85 7.29
N ALA A 105 30.91 -6.35 6.05
CA ALA A 105 32.17 -6.30 5.33
C ALA A 105 33.24 -5.47 6.07
N GLY A 106 32.86 -4.36 6.69
CA GLY A 106 33.78 -3.50 7.46
C GLY A 106 34.24 -4.12 8.79
N ILE A 107 33.42 -4.96 9.43
CA ILE A 107 33.74 -5.58 10.73
C ILE A 107 34.44 -6.92 10.57
N THR A 108 34.16 -7.68 9.49
CA THR A 108 34.70 -9.03 9.25
C THR A 108 36.22 -9.15 9.43
N PRO A 109 37.06 -8.20 8.97
CA PRO A 109 38.51 -8.28 9.19
C PRO A 109 38.95 -8.29 10.66
N GLY A 110 38.10 -7.84 11.59
CA GLY A 110 38.36 -7.79 13.04
C GLY A 110 37.75 -8.94 13.83
N THR A 111 37.07 -9.90 13.18
CA THR A 111 36.35 -10.99 13.86
C THR A 111 37.25 -12.09 14.43
N ASP A 112 38.56 -12.03 14.21
CA ASP A 112 39.56 -12.89 14.87
C ASP A 112 39.66 -12.63 16.38
N THR A 113 39.09 -11.52 16.86
CA THR A 113 39.03 -11.16 18.27
C THR A 113 37.63 -11.33 18.85
N PRO A 114 37.50 -11.69 20.15
CA PRO A 114 36.22 -11.74 20.82
C PRO A 114 35.45 -10.41 20.75
N ALA A 115 36.14 -9.29 20.81
CA ALA A 115 35.55 -7.94 20.71
C ALA A 115 34.96 -7.68 19.31
N GLY A 116 35.67 -8.09 18.26
CA GLY A 116 35.19 -7.98 16.88
C GLY A 116 33.98 -8.87 16.61
N MET A 117 33.94 -10.08 17.18
CA MET A 117 32.77 -10.95 17.10
C MET A 117 31.54 -10.34 17.79
N VAL A 118 31.71 -9.80 19.01
CA VAL A 118 30.62 -9.14 19.73
C VAL A 118 30.12 -7.93 18.93
N LEU A 119 31.00 -7.15 18.34
CA LEU A 119 30.64 -6.01 17.51
C LEU A 119 29.85 -6.43 16.26
N LEU A 120 30.26 -7.51 15.59
CA LEU A 120 29.55 -8.05 14.43
C LEU A 120 28.14 -8.48 14.80
N VAL A 121 27.99 -9.33 15.82
CA VAL A 121 26.68 -9.83 16.28
C VAL A 121 25.76 -8.69 16.68
N SER A 122 26.25 -7.76 17.52
CA SER A 122 25.45 -6.58 17.94
C SER A 122 25.00 -5.73 16.76
N SER A 123 25.89 -5.53 15.77
CA SER A 123 25.55 -4.76 14.58
C SER A 123 24.50 -5.45 13.72
N MET A 124 24.54 -6.79 13.59
CA MET A 124 23.53 -7.55 12.84
C MET A 124 22.21 -7.60 13.58
N ASP A 125 22.21 -7.77 14.89
CA ASP A 125 20.98 -7.73 15.71
C ASP A 125 20.30 -6.36 15.62
N GLU A 126 21.06 -5.27 15.61
CA GLU A 126 20.52 -3.92 15.39
C GLU A 126 19.83 -3.81 14.02
N ARG A 127 20.40 -4.37 12.96
CA ARG A 127 19.80 -4.34 11.60
C ARG A 127 18.57 -5.22 11.49
N LEU A 128 18.57 -6.39 12.12
CA LEU A 128 17.38 -7.26 12.21
C LEU A 128 16.25 -6.57 12.99
N GLY A 129 16.58 -5.92 14.11
CA GLY A 129 15.61 -5.12 14.87
C GLY A 129 15.04 -3.96 14.05
N ALA A 130 15.87 -3.22 13.32
CA ALA A 130 15.42 -2.16 12.43
C ALA A 130 14.48 -2.68 11.33
N MET A 131 14.79 -3.84 10.73
CA MET A 131 13.91 -4.48 9.74
C MET A 131 12.56 -4.89 10.34
N GLN A 132 12.55 -5.47 11.54
CA GLN A 132 11.31 -5.86 12.23
C GLN A 132 10.44 -4.64 12.54
N GLN A 133 11.03 -3.55 13.03
CA GLN A 133 10.33 -2.29 13.30
C GLN A 133 9.77 -1.69 12.01
N HIS A 134 10.53 -1.71 10.92
CA HIS A 134 10.08 -1.23 9.62
C HIS A 134 8.88 -2.03 9.10
N ILE A 135 8.93 -3.37 9.15
CA ILE A 135 7.81 -4.23 8.76
C ILE A 135 6.57 -3.94 9.62
N ALA A 136 6.72 -3.75 10.93
CA ALA A 136 5.59 -3.45 11.82
C ALA A 136 4.94 -2.11 11.46
N ALA A 137 5.73 -1.06 11.21
CA ALA A 137 5.25 0.26 10.81
C ALA A 137 4.51 0.22 9.47
N VAL A 138 5.06 -0.47 8.48
CA VAL A 138 4.43 -0.61 7.15
C VAL A 138 3.13 -1.40 7.23
N ARG A 139 3.07 -2.46 8.04
CA ARG A 139 1.82 -3.21 8.26
C ARG A 139 0.71 -2.33 8.83
N GLU A 140 1.04 -1.45 9.77
CA GLU A 140 0.05 -0.53 10.34
C GLU A 140 -0.41 0.50 9.32
N GLN A 141 0.51 1.05 8.53
CA GLN A 141 0.19 1.97 7.44
C GLN A 141 -0.72 1.31 6.40
N MET A 142 -0.42 0.08 5.98
CA MET A 142 -1.26 -0.67 5.02
C MET A 142 -2.65 -1.00 5.58
N ARG A 143 -2.77 -1.27 6.88
CA ARG A 143 -4.07 -1.43 7.53
C ARG A 143 -4.90 -0.15 7.48
N ALA A 144 -4.27 1.00 7.73
CA ALA A 144 -4.95 2.30 7.66
C ALA A 144 -5.44 2.61 6.22
N HIS A 145 -4.66 2.29 5.19
CA HIS A 145 -5.09 2.41 3.80
C HIS A 145 -6.27 1.48 3.50
N ALA A 146 -6.19 0.21 3.88
CA ALA A 146 -7.26 -0.76 3.67
C ALA A 146 -8.57 -0.35 4.34
N GLU A 147 -8.49 0.22 5.55
CA GLU A 147 -9.67 0.69 6.27
C GLU A 147 -10.30 1.91 5.58
N ARG A 148 -9.50 2.87 5.12
CA ARG A 148 -9.98 4.03 4.36
C ARG A 148 -10.70 3.60 3.09
N ILE A 149 -10.12 2.68 2.31
CA ILE A 149 -10.74 2.14 1.09
C ILE A 149 -12.05 1.42 1.40
N ARG A 150 -12.12 0.65 2.50
CA ARG A 150 -13.38 0.00 2.92
C ARG A 150 -14.46 1.01 3.27
N GLN A 151 -14.13 2.07 3.99
CA GLN A 151 -15.08 3.14 4.34
C GLN A 151 -15.62 3.81 3.08
N GLN A 152 -14.74 4.17 2.14
CA GLN A 152 -15.14 4.74 0.85
C GLN A 152 -16.00 3.77 0.03
N ALA A 153 -15.70 2.48 0.04
CA ALA A 153 -16.50 1.47 -0.65
C ALA A 153 -17.90 1.29 -0.03
N VAL A 154 -18.03 1.37 1.30
CA VAL A 154 -19.31 1.36 2.01
C VAL A 154 -20.13 2.59 1.64
N GLU A 155 -19.52 3.78 1.60
CA GLU A 155 -20.21 5.00 1.17
C GLU A 155 -20.67 4.90 -0.28
N LEU A 156 -19.83 4.34 -1.18
CA LEU A 156 -20.17 4.13 -2.58
C LEU A 156 -21.37 3.17 -2.71
N ALA A 157 -21.40 2.08 -1.93
CA ALA A 157 -22.52 1.14 -1.93
C ALA A 157 -23.83 1.79 -1.43
N ALA A 158 -23.75 2.71 -0.47
CA ALA A 158 -24.91 3.42 0.07
C ALA A 158 -25.52 4.44 -0.92
N VAL A 159 -24.75 4.93 -1.89
CA VAL A 159 -25.22 5.88 -2.93
C VAL A 159 -25.93 5.15 -4.08
N ARG A 160 -25.62 3.85 -4.32
CA ARG A 160 -26.27 3.07 -5.37
C ARG A 160 -27.72 2.82 -4.98
N PRO A 161 -28.73 3.26 -5.76
CA PRO A 161 -30.11 2.90 -5.51
C PRO A 161 -30.25 1.37 -5.62
N ASN A 162 -30.94 0.76 -4.64
CA ASN A 162 -31.31 -0.65 -4.72
C ASN A 162 -32.12 -0.88 -5.99
N SER A 163 -31.58 -1.67 -6.90
CA SER A 163 -32.27 -2.13 -8.11
C SER A 163 -33.31 -3.16 -7.77
#